data_e602b60823d288c34e559a289099f93d
#
_entry.id   e602b60823d288c34e559a289099f93d
#
_cell.length_a   1.000
_cell.length_b   1.000
_cell.length_c   1.000
_cell.angle_alpha   90.00
_cell.angle_beta   90.00
_cell.angle_gamma   90.00
#
_symmetry.space_group_name_H-M   'P 1'
#
loop_
_entity.id
_entity.type
_entity.pdbx_description
1 polymer ?
#
loop_
_entity_poly.entity_id
_entity_poly.type
_entity_poly.pdbx_seq_one_letter_code
_entity_poly.pdbx_strand_id
1 'polypeptide(L)'
;MTAQESKRSLKDVIDLHCHCGPDSLPRVVDAVDLAVQARARGMRAIVVKNHFEPTASLACLAVKAVPEVRVYGGVTLNLAVGGMNPHAVSHMARVSGGLGLFVWMGSMDTEAQVRYSKQNRPSVSLQRDGDLLPEVQKVLEVIAQHSLVLETGHWTTEEVLLLIREGKRQGVKTIVVTHAMIAPIHMGIEPMQEAAEQGAWIEFVLNGLIGPFKEFDFADYAKAIRAVGAERCVLSSDLGQPENPPHPVGLASFFDGLQREGLSATEIDLMSKTNPARILGLDPLKTES
;
A
#
# COMPACT_ATOMS: atom_id res chain seq x y z
N MET A 1 8.29 26.63 -11.40
CA MET A 1 7.57 26.18 -12.62
C MET A 1 6.28 25.55 -12.13
N THR A 2 5.12 26.15 -12.43
CA THR A 2 3.81 25.57 -12.16
C THR A 2 3.68 24.28 -12.98
N ALA A 3 3.65 23.14 -12.32
CA ALA A 3 3.40 21.88 -12.97
C ALA A 3 2.02 21.97 -13.66
N GLN A 4 2.01 21.86 -14.98
CA GLN A 4 0.77 21.80 -15.73
C GLN A 4 0.03 20.55 -15.23
N GLU A 5 -1.15 20.74 -14.66
CA GLU A 5 -1.95 19.63 -14.13
C GLU A 5 -2.16 18.60 -15.24
N SER A 6 -1.78 17.34 -14.96
CA SER A 6 -2.01 16.24 -15.88
C SER A 6 -3.52 16.08 -16.15
N LYS A 7 -3.89 16.06 -17.45
CA LYS A 7 -5.27 15.80 -17.91
C LYS A 7 -5.59 14.31 -18.03
N ARG A 8 -4.69 13.44 -17.57
CA ARG A 8 -4.90 11.98 -17.65
C ARG A 8 -6.15 11.57 -16.90
N SER A 9 -6.98 10.77 -17.54
CA SER A 9 -8.16 10.16 -16.91
C SER A 9 -7.72 9.18 -15.81
N LEU A 10 -8.39 9.23 -14.66
CA LEU A 10 -8.25 8.24 -13.59
C LEU A 10 -9.49 7.34 -13.49
N LYS A 11 -10.33 7.30 -14.54
CA LYS A 11 -11.49 6.40 -14.57
C LYS A 11 -11.06 4.98 -14.25
N ASP A 12 -11.73 4.39 -13.27
CA ASP A 12 -11.52 3.02 -12.78
C ASP A 12 -10.18 2.74 -12.07
N VAL A 13 -9.34 3.76 -11.87
CA VAL A 13 -8.09 3.64 -11.10
C VAL A 13 -8.40 3.30 -9.65
N ILE A 14 -7.53 2.49 -9.05
CA ILE A 14 -7.55 2.12 -7.64
C ILE A 14 -6.21 2.52 -7.02
N ASP A 15 -6.25 3.27 -5.92
CA ASP A 15 -5.08 3.61 -5.12
C ASP A 15 -5.07 2.78 -3.83
N LEU A 16 -4.12 1.87 -3.70
CA LEU A 16 -4.05 0.95 -2.56
C LEU A 16 -3.34 1.55 -1.33
N HIS A 17 -2.81 2.78 -1.44
CA HIS A 17 -1.99 3.36 -0.40
C HIS A 17 -2.17 4.87 -0.31
N CYS A 18 -3.13 5.30 0.50
CA CYS A 18 -3.45 6.72 0.70
C CYS A 18 -3.37 7.09 2.17
N HIS A 19 -2.65 8.15 2.50
CA HIS A 19 -2.68 8.75 3.83
C HIS A 19 -3.66 9.92 3.87
N CYS A 20 -4.52 9.97 4.88
CA CYS A 20 -5.48 11.06 5.08
C CYS A 20 -5.75 11.27 6.57
N GLY A 21 -6.34 12.42 6.90
CA GLY A 21 -6.83 12.68 8.26
C GLY A 21 -8.20 12.01 8.54
N PRO A 22 -8.59 12.00 9.81
CA PRO A 22 -7.80 12.40 10.98
C PRO A 22 -6.54 11.54 11.19
N ASP A 23 -5.43 12.18 11.54
CA ASP A 23 -4.15 11.52 11.84
C ASP A 23 -3.39 12.36 12.88
N SER A 24 -2.53 11.74 13.66
CA SER A 24 -1.59 12.44 14.54
C SER A 24 -0.45 13.14 13.78
N LEU A 25 -0.27 12.80 12.50
CA LEU A 25 0.61 13.51 11.57
C LEU A 25 -0.20 14.47 10.69
N PRO A 26 0.37 15.61 10.28
CA PRO A 26 -0.30 16.53 9.36
C PRO A 26 -0.69 15.84 8.04
N ARG A 27 -1.94 16.05 7.60
CA ARG A 27 -2.48 15.53 6.34
C ARG A 27 -3.20 16.62 5.55
N VAL A 28 -3.15 16.52 4.22
CA VAL A 28 -3.73 17.55 3.31
C VAL A 28 -5.24 17.49 3.23
N VAL A 29 -5.84 16.30 3.44
CA VAL A 29 -7.29 16.06 3.35
C VAL A 29 -7.71 15.03 4.38
N ASP A 30 -8.99 15.02 4.74
CA ASP A 30 -9.59 13.90 5.45
C ASP A 30 -10.09 12.79 4.51
N ALA A 31 -10.58 11.70 5.06
CA ALA A 31 -11.00 10.56 4.25
C ALA A 31 -12.25 10.84 3.40
N VAL A 32 -13.13 11.73 3.85
CA VAL A 32 -14.32 12.12 3.08
C VAL A 32 -13.93 13.00 1.91
N ASP A 33 -13.10 13.99 2.14
CA ASP A 33 -12.58 14.87 1.09
C ASP A 33 -11.76 14.07 0.06
N LEU A 34 -10.96 13.11 0.50
CA LEU A 34 -10.23 12.20 -0.38
C LEU A 34 -11.20 11.38 -1.26
N ALA A 35 -12.27 10.83 -0.68
CA ALA A 35 -13.28 10.10 -1.44
C ALA A 35 -14.02 11.02 -2.44
N VAL A 36 -14.31 12.27 -2.07
CA VAL A 36 -14.88 13.28 -3.00
C VAL A 36 -13.94 13.56 -4.17
N GLN A 37 -12.64 13.74 -3.90
CA GLN A 37 -11.62 13.94 -4.95
C GLN A 37 -11.49 12.71 -5.86
N ALA A 38 -11.48 11.51 -5.30
CA ALA A 38 -11.43 10.25 -6.05
C ALA A 38 -12.65 10.11 -6.96
N ARG A 39 -13.87 10.37 -6.45
CA ARG A 39 -15.11 10.39 -7.23
C ARG A 39 -15.03 11.37 -8.39
N ALA A 40 -14.61 12.60 -8.13
CA ALA A 40 -14.51 13.65 -9.15
C ALA A 40 -13.58 13.27 -10.32
N ARG A 41 -12.63 12.36 -10.11
CA ARG A 41 -11.71 11.84 -11.13
C ARG A 41 -12.12 10.47 -11.66
N GLY A 42 -13.29 9.93 -11.25
CA GLY A 42 -13.82 8.63 -11.69
C GLY A 42 -13.05 7.42 -11.15
N MET A 43 -12.31 7.57 -10.06
CA MET A 43 -11.58 6.46 -9.43
C MET A 43 -12.58 5.42 -8.87
N ARG A 44 -12.20 4.14 -8.93
CA ARG A 44 -13.04 3.03 -8.50
C ARG A 44 -12.96 2.77 -7.00
N ALA A 45 -11.76 2.86 -6.45
CA ALA A 45 -11.53 2.61 -5.03
C ALA A 45 -10.25 3.31 -4.52
N ILE A 46 -10.21 3.51 -3.20
CA ILE A 46 -9.03 3.95 -2.46
C ILE A 46 -8.89 3.11 -1.19
N VAL A 47 -7.66 2.94 -0.71
CA VAL A 47 -7.35 2.31 0.57
C VAL A 47 -6.70 3.33 1.48
N VAL A 48 -7.35 3.64 2.60
CA VAL A 48 -6.86 4.62 3.56
C VAL A 48 -6.00 3.95 4.63
N LYS A 49 -4.78 4.46 4.80
CA LYS A 49 -3.79 4.00 5.76
C LYS A 49 -3.52 5.06 6.81
N ASN A 50 -3.36 4.63 8.04
CA ASN A 50 -2.82 5.42 9.14
C ASN A 50 -1.72 4.60 9.84
N HIS A 51 -0.65 5.26 10.30
CA HIS A 51 0.44 4.57 10.98
C HIS A 51 0.09 4.13 12.40
N PHE A 52 -0.88 4.77 13.04
CA PHE A 52 -1.11 4.62 14.47
C PHE A 52 -2.52 4.15 14.83
N GLU A 53 -3.50 4.36 13.95
CA GLU A 53 -4.90 4.04 14.19
C GLU A 53 -5.47 3.10 13.13
N PRO A 54 -6.38 2.16 13.50
CA PRO A 54 -7.13 1.37 12.51
C PRO A 54 -8.08 2.28 11.72
N THR A 55 -8.15 2.07 10.40
CA THR A 55 -8.91 2.93 9.48
C THR A 55 -10.20 2.29 8.94
N ALA A 56 -10.57 1.09 9.37
CA ALA A 56 -11.78 0.42 8.91
C ALA A 56 -13.07 1.22 9.22
N SER A 57 -13.17 1.83 10.42
CA SER A 57 -14.30 2.69 10.79
C SER A 57 -14.34 3.97 9.97
N LEU A 58 -13.17 4.55 9.69
CA LEU A 58 -13.02 5.74 8.85
C LEU A 58 -13.49 5.45 7.42
N ALA A 59 -13.11 4.30 6.87
CA ALA A 59 -13.56 3.84 5.55
C ALA A 59 -15.09 3.70 5.49
N CYS A 60 -15.73 3.14 6.53
CA CYS A 60 -17.19 3.04 6.59
C CYS A 60 -17.87 4.42 6.56
N LEU A 61 -17.35 5.39 7.28
CA LEU A 61 -17.90 6.75 7.29
C LEU A 61 -17.68 7.45 5.94
N ALA A 62 -16.53 7.28 5.31
CA ALA A 62 -16.25 7.83 3.98
C ALA A 62 -17.17 7.25 2.90
N VAL A 63 -17.37 5.93 2.88
CA VAL A 63 -18.35 5.28 1.96
C VAL A 63 -19.78 5.76 2.21
N LYS A 64 -20.17 5.96 3.47
CA LYS A 64 -21.49 6.50 3.80
C LYS A 64 -21.69 7.92 3.25
N ALA A 65 -20.64 8.74 3.25
CA ALA A 65 -20.67 10.10 2.73
C ALA A 65 -20.58 10.16 1.20
N VAL A 66 -19.80 9.25 0.59
CA VAL A 66 -19.51 9.21 -0.86
C VAL A 66 -19.66 7.77 -1.37
N PRO A 67 -20.91 7.29 -1.56
CA PRO A 67 -21.17 5.87 -1.87
C PRO A 67 -20.70 5.43 -3.27
N GLU A 68 -20.38 6.37 -4.15
CA GLU A 68 -19.93 6.08 -5.51
C GLU A 68 -18.46 5.60 -5.58
N VAL A 69 -17.68 5.79 -4.50
CA VAL A 69 -16.29 5.33 -4.40
C VAL A 69 -16.17 4.28 -3.30
N ARG A 70 -15.53 3.16 -3.58
CA ARG A 70 -15.20 2.19 -2.55
C ARG A 70 -14.01 2.68 -1.75
N VAL A 71 -14.16 2.74 -0.43
CA VAL A 71 -13.07 3.08 0.48
C VAL A 71 -12.82 1.87 1.39
N TYR A 72 -11.59 1.40 1.41
CA TYR A 72 -11.15 0.35 2.31
C TYR A 72 -10.18 0.92 3.34
N GLY A 73 -10.08 0.24 4.45
CA GLY A 73 -9.14 0.56 5.52
C GLY A 73 -8.41 -0.68 6.02
N GLY A 74 -7.64 -0.49 7.06
CA GLY A 74 -6.86 -1.57 7.64
C GLY A 74 -6.28 -1.19 9.00
N VAL A 75 -5.23 -1.90 9.37
CA VAL A 75 -4.45 -1.64 10.60
C VAL A 75 -2.96 -1.75 10.30
N THR A 76 -2.18 -0.84 10.86
CA THR A 76 -0.71 -0.88 10.82
C THR A 76 -0.20 -1.32 12.19
N LEU A 77 0.56 -2.42 12.24
CA LEU A 77 0.98 -3.08 13.47
C LEU A 77 2.20 -2.39 14.11
N ASN A 78 2.02 -1.11 14.42
CA ASN A 78 2.94 -0.30 15.20
C ASN A 78 2.62 -0.39 16.71
N LEU A 79 3.46 0.20 17.56
CA LEU A 79 3.31 0.18 19.02
C LEU A 79 1.96 0.73 19.49
N ALA A 80 1.40 1.72 18.79
CA ALA A 80 0.11 2.34 19.12
C ALA A 80 -1.06 1.34 19.19
N VAL A 81 -0.99 0.25 18.43
CA VAL A 81 -1.99 -0.84 18.43
C VAL A 81 -1.50 -2.10 19.16
N GLY A 82 -0.39 -1.99 19.88
CA GLY A 82 0.22 -3.08 20.64
C GLY A 82 1.19 -3.96 19.82
N GLY A 83 1.79 -3.43 18.77
CA GLY A 83 2.76 -4.14 17.91
C GLY A 83 2.10 -5.27 17.11
N MET A 84 2.74 -6.44 17.07
CA MET A 84 2.23 -7.64 16.38
C MET A 84 1.04 -8.25 17.13
N ASN A 85 -0.08 -7.52 17.13
CA ASN A 85 -1.27 -7.81 17.91
C ASN A 85 -2.37 -8.48 17.08
N PRO A 86 -2.58 -9.81 17.18
CA PRO A 86 -3.61 -10.52 16.43
C PRO A 86 -5.03 -10.08 16.81
N HIS A 87 -5.25 -9.58 18.03
CA HIS A 87 -6.55 -9.08 18.45
C HIS A 87 -6.91 -7.78 17.71
N ALA A 88 -5.95 -6.86 17.51
CA ALA A 88 -6.16 -5.65 16.73
C ALA A 88 -6.58 -5.99 15.29
N VAL A 89 -5.90 -6.95 14.66
CA VAL A 89 -6.24 -7.44 13.32
C VAL A 89 -7.66 -8.04 13.28
N SER A 90 -7.97 -8.94 14.21
CA SER A 90 -9.28 -9.60 14.27
C SER A 90 -10.42 -8.60 14.53
N HIS A 91 -10.22 -7.58 15.38
CA HIS A 91 -11.22 -6.55 15.62
C HIS A 91 -11.41 -5.64 14.40
N MET A 92 -10.32 -5.22 13.76
CA MET A 92 -10.36 -4.42 12.53
C MET A 92 -11.14 -5.13 11.42
N ALA A 93 -10.88 -6.43 11.20
CA ALA A 93 -11.56 -7.24 10.18
C ALA A 93 -13.08 -7.38 10.40
N ARG A 94 -13.54 -7.26 11.66
CA ARG A 94 -14.96 -7.39 12.05
C ARG A 94 -15.69 -6.06 12.16
N VAL A 95 -15.05 -4.95 11.84
CA VAL A 95 -15.75 -3.65 11.77
C VAL A 95 -16.89 -3.77 10.76
N SER A 96 -18.08 -3.27 11.13
CA SER A 96 -19.29 -3.33 10.29
C SER A 96 -19.03 -2.72 8.91
N GLY A 97 -19.63 -3.32 7.87
CA GLY A 97 -19.47 -2.90 6.49
C GLY A 97 -18.42 -3.71 5.70
N GLY A 98 -17.56 -4.49 6.38
CA GLY A 98 -16.58 -5.36 5.70
C GLY A 98 -15.49 -4.60 4.94
N LEU A 99 -15.18 -3.37 5.36
CA LEU A 99 -14.22 -2.49 4.69
C LEU A 99 -12.83 -2.52 5.32
N GLY A 100 -12.65 -3.23 6.43
CA GLY A 100 -11.36 -3.50 7.06
C GLY A 100 -10.68 -4.67 6.35
N LEU A 101 -9.75 -4.40 5.46
CA LEU A 101 -9.18 -5.41 4.57
C LEU A 101 -7.65 -5.52 4.65
N PHE A 102 -6.94 -4.45 5.00
CA PHE A 102 -5.49 -4.39 4.92
C PHE A 102 -4.81 -4.53 6.28
N VAL A 103 -3.71 -5.27 6.32
CA VAL A 103 -2.83 -5.37 7.49
C VAL A 103 -1.41 -5.06 7.06
N TRP A 104 -0.91 -3.88 7.44
CA TRP A 104 0.50 -3.55 7.31
C TRP A 104 1.26 -4.14 8.51
N MET A 105 2.28 -4.95 8.23
CA MET A 105 3.10 -5.63 9.25
C MET A 105 4.07 -4.69 9.97
N GLY A 106 3.60 -3.50 10.30
CA GLY A 106 4.36 -2.41 10.91
C GLY A 106 4.91 -1.43 9.88
N SER A 107 5.27 -0.26 10.37
CA SER A 107 5.88 0.81 9.56
C SER A 107 6.84 1.64 10.41
N MET A 108 6.38 2.75 10.99
CA MET A 108 7.23 3.69 11.73
C MET A 108 7.98 3.05 12.91
N ASP A 109 7.39 2.05 13.57
CA ASP A 109 7.94 1.45 14.79
C ASP A 109 8.67 0.12 14.56
N THR A 110 8.86 -0.32 13.32
CA THR A 110 9.65 -1.54 13.06
C THR A 110 11.11 -1.34 13.43
N GLU A 111 11.80 -2.39 13.84
CA GLU A 111 13.24 -2.33 14.13
C GLU A 111 14.05 -1.80 12.93
N ALA A 112 13.70 -2.23 11.72
CA ALA A 112 14.38 -1.77 10.52
C ALA A 112 14.21 -0.26 10.30
N GLN A 113 12.97 0.27 10.49
CA GLN A 113 12.71 1.72 10.37
C GLN A 113 13.39 2.52 11.46
N VAL A 114 13.33 2.08 12.71
CA VAL A 114 13.97 2.76 13.85
C VAL A 114 15.49 2.80 13.66
N ARG A 115 16.11 1.70 13.22
CA ARG A 115 17.53 1.62 12.92
C ARG A 115 17.92 2.52 11.73
N TYR A 116 17.13 2.48 10.63
CA TYR A 116 17.33 3.35 9.47
C TYR A 116 17.30 4.83 9.85
N SER A 117 16.32 5.21 10.66
CA SER A 117 16.15 6.59 11.13
C SER A 117 17.14 7.00 12.23
N LYS A 118 18.06 6.10 12.64
CA LYS A 118 19.05 6.31 13.72
C LYS A 118 18.42 6.80 15.03
N GLN A 119 17.19 6.36 15.32
CA GLN A 119 16.47 6.70 16.54
C GLN A 119 16.77 5.69 17.64
N ASN A 120 16.76 6.15 18.90
CA ASN A 120 16.87 5.28 20.07
C ASN A 120 15.52 5.30 20.82
N ARG A 121 14.59 4.44 20.41
CA ARG A 121 13.25 4.30 20.97
C ARG A 121 12.76 2.86 20.86
N PRO A 122 11.73 2.49 21.62
CA PRO A 122 11.09 1.19 21.48
C PRO A 122 10.67 0.89 20.03
N SER A 123 10.80 -0.36 19.64
CA SER A 123 10.45 -0.85 18.32
C SER A 123 9.68 -2.16 18.40
N VAL A 124 9.09 -2.53 17.28
CA VAL A 124 8.43 -3.82 17.07
C VAL A 124 9.41 -4.73 16.34
N SER A 125 9.59 -5.95 16.84
CA SER A 125 10.41 -6.98 16.21
C SER A 125 9.57 -7.94 15.40
N LEU A 126 10.12 -8.49 14.30
CA LEU A 126 9.47 -9.46 13.45
C LEU A 126 9.93 -10.89 13.75
N GLN A 127 11.22 -11.06 13.97
CA GLN A 127 11.88 -12.35 14.04
C GLN A 127 12.95 -12.39 15.13
N ARG A 128 13.40 -13.60 15.49
CA ARG A 128 14.59 -13.84 16.29
C ARG A 128 15.34 -15.02 15.72
N ASP A 129 16.62 -14.86 15.50
CA ASP A 129 17.51 -15.92 14.99
C ASP A 129 17.04 -16.55 13.65
N GLY A 130 16.33 -15.78 12.82
CA GLY A 130 15.81 -16.21 11.53
C GLY A 130 14.39 -16.80 11.55
N ASP A 131 13.78 -16.95 12.74
CA ASP A 131 12.42 -17.46 12.89
C ASP A 131 11.45 -16.35 13.28
N LEU A 132 10.25 -16.34 12.68
CA LEU A 132 9.20 -15.40 13.06
C LEU A 132 8.79 -15.59 14.52
N LEU A 133 8.62 -14.47 15.22
CA LEU A 133 8.11 -14.47 16.60
C LEU A 133 6.70 -15.11 16.66
N PRO A 134 6.34 -15.78 17.79
CA PRO A 134 5.04 -16.43 17.94
C PRO A 134 3.84 -15.50 17.71
N GLU A 135 3.93 -14.24 18.12
CA GLU A 135 2.91 -13.22 17.91
C GLU A 135 2.74 -12.88 16.42
N VAL A 136 3.84 -12.84 15.65
CA VAL A 136 3.81 -12.63 14.20
C VAL A 136 3.11 -13.82 13.50
N GLN A 137 3.42 -15.04 13.90
CA GLN A 137 2.77 -16.24 13.38
C GLN A 137 1.26 -16.19 13.62
N LYS A 138 0.82 -15.80 14.82
CA LYS A 138 -0.61 -15.62 15.15
C LYS A 138 -1.28 -14.52 14.32
N VAL A 139 -0.56 -13.44 14.03
CA VAL A 139 -1.06 -12.39 13.11
C VAL A 139 -1.29 -12.97 11.71
N LEU A 140 -0.34 -13.74 11.18
CA LEU A 140 -0.49 -14.38 9.86
C LEU A 140 -1.67 -15.36 9.83
N GLU A 141 -1.89 -16.14 10.90
CA GLU A 141 -3.07 -17.01 11.03
C GLU A 141 -4.38 -16.21 10.94
N VAL A 142 -4.48 -15.08 11.64
CA VAL A 142 -5.69 -14.23 11.61
C VAL A 142 -5.88 -13.60 10.23
N ILE A 143 -4.80 -13.14 9.58
CA ILE A 143 -4.84 -12.62 8.21
C ILE A 143 -5.39 -13.69 7.25
N ALA A 144 -4.90 -14.92 7.33
CA ALA A 144 -5.36 -16.04 6.51
C ALA A 144 -6.82 -16.40 6.78
N GLN A 145 -7.22 -16.51 8.06
CA GLN A 145 -8.59 -16.82 8.48
C GLN A 145 -9.63 -15.82 7.97
N HIS A 146 -9.29 -14.55 7.99
CA HIS A 146 -10.18 -13.48 7.54
C HIS A 146 -10.00 -13.12 6.05
N SER A 147 -9.12 -13.82 5.33
CA SER A 147 -8.78 -13.52 3.92
C SER A 147 -8.38 -12.06 3.69
N LEU A 148 -7.61 -11.49 4.61
CA LEU A 148 -7.12 -10.11 4.55
C LEU A 148 -5.93 -10.00 3.58
N VAL A 149 -5.64 -8.78 3.15
CA VAL A 149 -4.44 -8.43 2.39
C VAL A 149 -3.31 -8.17 3.39
N LEU A 150 -2.23 -8.91 3.24
CA LEU A 150 -1.00 -8.65 3.97
C LEU A 150 -0.13 -7.67 3.19
N GLU A 151 0.14 -6.52 3.78
CA GLU A 151 1.17 -5.57 3.35
C GLU A 151 2.43 -5.80 4.19
N THR A 152 3.58 -6.00 3.55
CA THR A 152 4.79 -6.39 4.29
C THR A 152 5.30 -5.33 5.26
N GLY A 153 5.05 -4.05 5.00
CA GLY A 153 5.48 -2.96 5.88
C GLY A 153 6.97 -2.60 5.73
N HIS A 154 7.55 -1.97 6.75
CA HIS A 154 8.90 -1.37 6.72
C HIS A 154 9.95 -2.30 7.35
N TRP A 155 10.32 -3.38 6.67
CA TRP A 155 11.33 -4.35 7.12
C TRP A 155 12.54 -4.37 6.18
N THR A 156 13.57 -5.13 6.51
CA THR A 156 14.65 -5.40 5.56
C THR A 156 14.17 -6.33 4.45
N THR A 157 14.89 -6.36 3.34
CA THR A 157 14.58 -7.28 2.22
C THR A 157 14.47 -8.73 2.68
N GLU A 158 15.38 -9.20 3.54
CA GLU A 158 15.39 -10.56 4.08
C GLU A 158 14.15 -10.85 4.92
N GLU A 159 13.75 -9.89 5.76
CA GLU A 159 12.55 -10.00 6.60
C GLU A 159 11.26 -9.98 5.76
N VAL A 160 11.22 -9.19 4.68
CA VAL A 160 10.10 -9.20 3.72
C VAL A 160 9.98 -10.56 3.04
N LEU A 161 11.07 -11.16 2.56
CA LEU A 161 11.07 -12.49 1.95
C LEU A 161 10.68 -13.57 2.96
N LEU A 162 11.11 -13.46 4.22
CA LEU A 162 10.67 -14.33 5.31
C LEU A 162 9.15 -14.23 5.54
N LEU A 163 8.60 -13.03 5.59
CA LEU A 163 7.15 -12.81 5.74
C LEU A 163 6.36 -13.42 4.58
N ILE A 164 6.83 -13.27 3.33
CA ILE A 164 6.17 -13.83 2.15
C ILE A 164 6.13 -15.36 2.27
N ARG A 165 7.28 -16.00 2.51
CA ARG A 165 7.38 -17.45 2.63
C ARG A 165 6.47 -18.00 3.72
N GLU A 166 6.54 -17.43 4.93
CA GLU A 166 5.76 -17.90 6.06
C GLU A 166 4.27 -17.58 5.91
N GLY A 167 3.93 -16.40 5.37
CA GLY A 167 2.54 -16.04 5.06
C GLY A 167 1.91 -17.01 4.06
N LYS A 168 2.62 -17.37 2.99
CA LYS A 168 2.15 -18.36 2.02
C LYS A 168 1.99 -19.75 2.67
N ARG A 169 2.94 -20.18 3.50
CA ARG A 169 2.85 -21.44 4.23
C ARG A 169 1.62 -21.52 5.14
N GLN A 170 1.21 -20.40 5.72
CA GLN A 170 0.03 -20.30 6.58
C GLN A 170 -1.27 -20.02 5.82
N GLY A 171 -1.23 -19.95 4.48
CA GLY A 171 -2.43 -19.79 3.65
C GLY A 171 -2.87 -18.36 3.41
N VAL A 172 -2.00 -17.35 3.67
CA VAL A 172 -2.27 -15.97 3.28
C VAL A 172 -2.33 -15.87 1.74
N LYS A 173 -3.51 -15.52 1.22
CA LYS A 173 -3.77 -15.54 -0.22
C LYS A 173 -3.16 -14.35 -0.95
N THR A 174 -3.23 -13.18 -0.35
CA THR A 174 -2.82 -11.92 -0.99
C THR A 174 -1.75 -11.23 -0.14
N ILE A 175 -0.57 -11.09 -0.72
CA ILE A 175 0.59 -10.44 -0.09
C ILE A 175 1.07 -9.35 -1.05
N VAL A 176 1.30 -8.15 -0.52
CA VAL A 176 1.85 -7.00 -1.24
C VAL A 176 3.15 -6.57 -0.55
N VAL A 177 4.21 -6.44 -1.31
CA VAL A 177 5.46 -5.83 -0.85
C VAL A 177 5.26 -4.33 -0.86
N THR A 178 5.10 -3.76 0.32
CA THR A 178 4.84 -2.34 0.52
C THR A 178 5.99 -1.50 -0.05
N HIS A 179 5.72 -0.56 -0.96
CA HIS A 179 6.69 0.37 -1.59
C HIS A 179 8.13 -0.19 -1.66
N ALA A 180 8.30 -1.30 -2.38
CA ALA A 180 9.48 -2.19 -2.34
C ALA A 180 10.85 -1.50 -2.42
N MET A 181 10.96 -0.43 -3.23
CA MET A 181 12.25 0.23 -3.47
C MET A 181 12.65 1.24 -2.38
N ILE A 182 11.68 1.86 -1.67
CA ILE A 182 11.97 2.95 -0.74
C ILE A 182 12.49 2.42 0.60
N ALA A 183 13.22 3.30 1.31
CA ALA A 183 13.69 3.03 2.67
C ALA A 183 12.54 2.62 3.62
N PRO A 184 12.82 1.76 4.60
CA PRO A 184 14.09 1.10 4.90
C PRO A 184 14.27 -0.21 4.13
N ILE A 185 13.34 -0.59 3.24
CA ILE A 185 13.31 -1.88 2.54
C ILE A 185 14.44 -1.96 1.53
N HIS A 186 14.54 -0.96 0.63
CA HIS A 186 15.53 -0.86 -0.44
C HIS A 186 15.72 -2.20 -1.20
N MET A 187 14.60 -2.83 -1.55
CA MET A 187 14.63 -4.13 -2.23
C MET A 187 15.19 -3.99 -3.65
N GLY A 188 16.20 -4.75 -3.96
CA GLY A 188 16.79 -4.84 -5.30
C GLY A 188 15.88 -5.58 -6.29
N ILE A 189 16.26 -5.58 -7.58
CA ILE A 189 15.44 -6.20 -8.64
C ILE A 189 15.33 -7.70 -8.43
N GLU A 190 16.43 -8.41 -8.17
CA GLU A 190 16.41 -9.87 -7.98
C GLU A 190 15.53 -10.30 -6.80
N PRO A 191 15.59 -9.70 -5.59
CA PRO A 191 14.64 -10.01 -4.53
C PRO A 191 13.17 -9.65 -4.86
N MET A 192 12.92 -8.58 -5.66
CA MET A 192 11.56 -8.28 -6.13
C MET A 192 11.03 -9.39 -7.06
N GLN A 193 11.88 -9.92 -7.96
CA GLN A 193 11.54 -11.05 -8.82
C GLN A 193 11.26 -12.31 -8.00
N GLU A 194 12.12 -12.62 -7.01
CA GLU A 194 11.90 -13.73 -6.08
C GLU A 194 10.55 -13.60 -5.35
N ALA A 195 10.23 -12.42 -4.83
CA ALA A 195 8.95 -12.15 -4.16
C ALA A 195 7.76 -12.34 -5.12
N ALA A 196 7.88 -11.87 -6.36
CA ALA A 196 6.85 -12.01 -7.39
C ALA A 196 6.65 -13.47 -7.81
N GLU A 197 7.72 -14.26 -7.94
CA GLU A 197 7.68 -15.71 -8.21
C GLU A 197 6.98 -16.48 -7.07
N GLN A 198 7.16 -16.07 -5.83
CA GLN A 198 6.42 -16.59 -4.69
C GLN A 198 4.95 -16.14 -4.66
N GLY A 199 4.51 -15.33 -5.62
CA GLY A 199 3.14 -14.87 -5.80
C GLY A 199 2.77 -13.64 -5.00
N ALA A 200 3.74 -12.86 -4.52
CA ALA A 200 3.50 -11.53 -3.97
C ALA A 200 3.30 -10.50 -5.09
N TRP A 201 2.64 -9.40 -4.76
CA TRP A 201 2.54 -8.19 -5.56
C TRP A 201 3.64 -7.23 -5.15
N ILE A 202 4.22 -6.51 -6.10
CA ILE A 202 5.26 -5.51 -5.85
C ILE A 202 4.67 -4.12 -6.00
N GLU A 203 4.62 -3.36 -4.92
CA GLU A 203 4.08 -2.00 -4.92
C GLU A 203 5.16 -0.97 -5.25
N PHE A 204 4.85 -0.11 -6.22
CA PHE A 204 5.60 1.08 -6.59
C PHE A 204 4.75 2.31 -6.26
N VAL A 205 5.31 3.26 -5.51
CA VAL A 205 4.56 4.43 -5.05
C VAL A 205 5.18 5.73 -5.55
N LEU A 206 4.33 6.72 -5.83
CA LEU A 206 4.79 8.03 -6.28
C LEU A 206 5.68 8.72 -5.24
N ASN A 207 5.38 8.53 -3.95
CA ASN A 207 6.08 9.22 -2.86
C ASN A 207 7.62 9.03 -2.89
N GLY A 208 8.11 7.92 -3.45
CA GLY A 208 9.54 7.68 -3.64
C GLY A 208 10.18 8.47 -4.80
N LEU A 209 9.38 9.12 -5.63
CA LEU A 209 9.81 9.89 -6.81
C LEU A 209 9.69 11.41 -6.62
N ILE A 210 8.98 11.87 -5.58
CA ILE A 210 8.69 13.29 -5.34
C ILE A 210 8.79 13.65 -3.86
N GLY A 211 8.81 14.95 -3.59
CA GLY A 211 8.74 15.47 -2.22
C GLY A 211 9.93 15.11 -1.34
N PRO A 212 9.73 15.11 -0.01
CA PRO A 212 10.81 14.91 0.95
C PRO A 212 11.33 13.47 1.01
N PHE A 213 10.58 12.51 0.47
CA PHE A 213 10.94 11.07 0.45
C PHE A 213 11.45 10.62 -0.93
N LYS A 214 11.75 11.56 -1.82
CA LYS A 214 12.31 11.21 -3.13
C LYS A 214 13.67 10.55 -2.98
N GLU A 215 13.77 9.31 -3.46
CA GLU A 215 15.00 8.51 -3.51
C GLU A 215 15.35 8.06 -4.94
N PHE A 216 14.38 8.01 -5.84
CA PHE A 216 14.50 7.44 -7.18
C PHE A 216 14.01 8.40 -8.27
N ASP A 217 14.35 8.07 -9.51
CA ASP A 217 13.77 8.69 -10.69
C ASP A 217 12.81 7.73 -11.41
N PHE A 218 11.99 8.27 -12.33
CA PHE A 218 11.02 7.47 -13.10
C PHE A 218 11.69 6.35 -13.90
N ALA A 219 12.91 6.59 -14.40
CA ALA A 219 13.68 5.58 -15.14
C ALA A 219 14.03 4.36 -14.27
N ASP A 220 14.35 4.57 -12.98
CA ASP A 220 14.65 3.49 -12.04
C ASP A 220 13.43 2.60 -11.84
N TYR A 221 12.25 3.21 -11.61
CA TYR A 221 10.99 2.48 -11.47
C TYR A 221 10.62 1.74 -12.75
N ALA A 222 10.72 2.39 -13.91
CA ALA A 222 10.42 1.75 -15.18
C ALA A 222 11.34 0.55 -15.47
N LYS A 223 12.63 0.64 -15.10
CA LYS A 223 13.59 -0.47 -15.18
C LYS A 223 13.16 -1.63 -14.27
N ALA A 224 12.83 -1.35 -13.02
CA ALA A 224 12.42 -2.36 -12.05
C ALA A 224 11.10 -3.03 -12.45
N ILE A 225 10.08 -2.25 -12.86
CA ILE A 225 8.79 -2.78 -13.34
C ILE A 225 8.97 -3.71 -14.54
N ARG A 226 9.82 -3.35 -15.52
CA ARG A 226 10.09 -4.23 -16.67
C ARG A 226 10.80 -5.53 -16.27
N ALA A 227 11.65 -5.47 -15.27
CA ALA A 227 12.38 -6.64 -14.80
C ALA A 227 11.49 -7.61 -14.00
N VAL A 228 10.56 -7.07 -13.20
CA VAL A 228 9.59 -7.85 -12.42
C VAL A 228 8.44 -8.36 -13.28
N GLY A 229 7.99 -7.54 -14.25
CA GLY A 229 6.78 -7.77 -15.05
C GLY A 229 5.57 -7.04 -14.51
N ALA A 230 4.88 -6.27 -15.38
CA ALA A 230 3.73 -5.45 -15.00
C ALA A 230 2.57 -6.27 -14.40
N GLU A 231 2.46 -7.55 -14.72
CA GLU A 231 1.44 -8.48 -14.22
C GLU A 231 1.57 -8.78 -12.72
N ARG A 232 2.72 -8.47 -12.11
CA ARG A 232 2.98 -8.62 -10.67
C ARG A 232 3.20 -7.29 -9.95
N CYS A 233 3.10 -6.17 -10.64
CA CYS A 233 3.28 -4.85 -10.08
C CYS A 233 1.94 -4.15 -9.82
N VAL A 234 1.91 -3.25 -8.83
CA VAL A 234 0.83 -2.30 -8.57
C VAL A 234 1.39 -0.90 -8.39
N LEU A 235 0.63 0.10 -8.82
CA LEU A 235 0.97 1.51 -8.70
C LEU A 235 0.02 2.18 -7.70
N SER A 236 0.59 2.76 -6.65
CA SER A 236 -0.14 3.49 -5.61
C SER A 236 0.48 4.88 -5.38
N SER A 237 -0.16 5.72 -4.61
CA SER A 237 0.35 7.07 -4.38
C SER A 237 1.30 7.17 -3.19
N ASP A 238 0.93 6.60 -2.07
CA ASP A 238 1.53 6.84 -0.75
C ASP A 238 1.59 8.34 -0.41
N LEU A 239 0.60 9.08 -0.90
CA LEU A 239 0.47 10.52 -0.69
C LEU A 239 -0.39 10.85 0.53
N GLY A 240 -0.43 12.14 0.87
CA GLY A 240 -1.19 12.72 1.98
C GLY A 240 -0.35 13.67 2.84
N GLN A 241 0.95 13.75 2.59
CA GLN A 241 1.88 14.66 3.25
C GLN A 241 1.65 16.09 2.74
N PRO A 242 1.74 17.14 3.59
CA PRO A 242 1.46 18.54 3.21
C PRO A 242 2.32 19.06 2.04
N GLU A 243 3.52 18.54 1.88
CA GLU A 243 4.48 18.94 0.86
C GLU A 243 4.20 18.32 -0.52
N ASN A 244 3.33 17.33 -0.57
CA ASN A 244 3.02 16.57 -1.76
C ASN A 244 1.71 17.05 -2.43
N PRO A 245 1.52 16.81 -3.74
CA PRO A 245 0.28 17.15 -4.41
C PRO A 245 -0.91 16.31 -3.90
N PRO A 246 -2.16 16.76 -4.12
CA PRO A 246 -3.34 15.92 -3.88
C PRO A 246 -3.24 14.57 -4.60
N HIS A 247 -3.75 13.50 -3.97
CA HIS A 247 -3.62 12.12 -4.45
C HIS A 247 -3.97 11.94 -5.94
N PRO A 248 -5.14 12.39 -6.44
CA PRO A 248 -5.47 12.19 -7.85
C PRO A 248 -4.55 12.98 -8.81
N VAL A 249 -4.06 14.14 -8.39
CA VAL A 249 -3.12 14.95 -9.19
C VAL A 249 -1.78 14.24 -9.26
N GLY A 250 -1.30 13.74 -8.12
CA GLY A 250 -0.07 12.96 -8.03
C GLY A 250 -0.13 11.70 -8.88
N LEU A 251 -1.19 10.88 -8.74
CA LEU A 251 -1.35 9.65 -9.53
C LEU A 251 -1.33 9.92 -11.04
N ALA A 252 -2.04 10.95 -11.51
CA ALA A 252 -2.03 11.29 -12.92
C ALA A 252 -0.61 11.64 -13.40
N SER A 253 0.15 12.40 -12.62
CA SER A 253 1.54 12.75 -12.92
C SER A 253 2.48 11.53 -12.86
N PHE A 254 2.21 10.59 -11.95
CA PHE A 254 2.95 9.33 -11.82
C PHE A 254 2.84 8.50 -13.09
N PHE A 255 1.62 8.29 -13.56
CA PHE A 255 1.36 7.51 -14.77
C PHE A 255 1.94 8.17 -16.02
N ASP A 256 1.85 9.49 -16.14
CA ASP A 256 2.48 10.23 -17.24
C ASP A 256 4.01 10.15 -17.20
N GLY A 257 4.59 10.17 -15.99
CA GLY A 257 6.02 9.97 -15.78
C GLY A 257 6.50 8.61 -16.27
N LEU A 258 5.84 7.54 -15.82
CA LEU A 258 6.16 6.17 -16.25
C LEU A 258 5.94 5.96 -17.75
N GLN A 259 4.93 6.61 -18.34
CA GLN A 259 4.70 6.53 -19.78
C GLN A 259 5.82 7.22 -20.58
N ARG A 260 6.36 8.34 -20.11
CA ARG A 260 7.54 8.97 -20.72
C ARG A 260 8.78 8.09 -20.68
N GLU A 261 8.90 7.24 -19.65
CA GLU A 261 9.95 6.23 -19.57
C GLU A 261 9.64 4.95 -20.41
N GLY A 262 8.57 4.99 -21.22
CA GLY A 262 8.24 3.97 -22.20
C GLY A 262 7.40 2.79 -21.69
N LEU A 263 6.78 2.89 -20.50
CA LEU A 263 5.72 1.96 -20.14
C LEU A 263 4.45 2.28 -20.96
N SER A 264 3.81 1.26 -21.51
CA SER A 264 2.60 1.42 -22.31
C SER A 264 1.39 1.80 -21.45
N ALA A 265 0.38 2.41 -22.06
CA ALA A 265 -0.89 2.68 -21.38
C ALA A 265 -1.54 1.39 -20.85
N THR A 266 -1.41 0.29 -21.58
CA THR A 266 -1.94 -1.02 -21.17
C THR A 266 -1.26 -1.56 -19.91
N GLU A 267 0.07 -1.44 -19.80
CA GLU A 267 0.80 -1.84 -18.59
C GLU A 267 0.41 -0.95 -17.39
N ILE A 268 0.28 0.36 -17.59
CA ILE A 268 -0.17 1.28 -16.55
C ILE A 268 -1.59 0.94 -16.10
N ASP A 269 -2.51 0.67 -17.03
CA ASP A 269 -3.89 0.27 -16.70
C ASP A 269 -3.93 -1.09 -16.00
N LEU A 270 -3.08 -2.02 -16.38
CA LEU A 270 -2.93 -3.30 -15.69
C LEU A 270 -2.54 -3.09 -14.22
N MET A 271 -1.50 -2.26 -13.97
CA MET A 271 -0.95 -2.02 -12.64
C MET A 271 -1.79 -1.09 -11.76
N SER A 272 -2.61 -0.20 -12.36
CA SER A 272 -3.39 0.80 -11.62
C SER A 272 -4.89 0.49 -11.54
N LYS A 273 -5.39 -0.47 -12.33
CA LYS A 273 -6.82 -0.83 -12.36
C LYS A 273 -7.03 -2.33 -12.14
N THR A 274 -6.43 -3.18 -12.98
CA THR A 274 -6.72 -4.62 -13.00
C THR A 274 -6.07 -5.35 -11.82
N ASN A 275 -4.78 -5.15 -11.60
CA ASN A 275 -4.06 -5.81 -10.49
C ASN A 275 -4.59 -5.39 -9.12
N PRO A 276 -4.78 -4.08 -8.82
CA PRO A 276 -5.35 -3.70 -7.54
C PRO A 276 -6.81 -4.17 -7.37
N ALA A 277 -7.60 -4.28 -8.45
CA ALA A 277 -8.93 -4.88 -8.39
C ALA A 277 -8.87 -6.36 -7.98
N ARG A 278 -7.89 -7.14 -8.48
CA ARG A 278 -7.66 -8.54 -8.08
C ARG A 278 -7.26 -8.63 -6.61
N ILE A 279 -6.41 -7.74 -6.11
CA ILE A 279 -6.02 -7.66 -4.70
C ILE A 279 -7.24 -7.41 -3.81
N LEU A 280 -8.15 -6.52 -4.23
CA LEU A 280 -9.39 -6.19 -3.51
C LEU A 280 -10.51 -7.22 -3.71
N GLY A 281 -10.34 -8.25 -4.54
CA GLY A 281 -11.40 -9.20 -4.87
C GLY A 281 -12.58 -8.56 -5.61
N LEU A 282 -12.34 -7.51 -6.38
CA LEU A 282 -13.36 -6.83 -7.18
C LEU A 282 -13.56 -7.51 -8.53
N ASP A 283 -14.79 -7.49 -9.02
CA ASP A 283 -15.10 -7.99 -10.36
C ASP A 283 -14.22 -7.31 -11.44
N PRO A 284 -13.86 -8.01 -12.52
CA PRO A 284 -13.21 -7.39 -13.66
C PRO A 284 -14.00 -6.19 -14.18
N LEU A 285 -13.30 -5.20 -14.73
CA LEU A 285 -13.99 -4.10 -15.42
C LEU A 285 -14.79 -4.68 -16.59
N LYS A 286 -16.05 -4.25 -16.71
CA LYS A 286 -16.82 -4.58 -17.91
C LYS A 286 -16.14 -3.93 -19.10
N THR A 287 -15.76 -4.72 -20.10
CA THR A 287 -15.34 -4.17 -21.39
C THR A 287 -16.52 -3.40 -21.96
N GLU A 288 -16.34 -2.10 -22.18
CA GLU A 288 -17.33 -1.33 -22.96
C GLU A 288 -17.33 -1.94 -24.38
N SER A 289 -18.45 -2.62 -24.73
CA SER A 289 -18.68 -3.22 -26.04
C SER A 289 -19.05 -2.15 -27.05
#